data_0779f4580c52380218dcf5dcac79e065
#
_entry.id   0779f4580c52380218dcf5dcac79e065
#
_cell.length_a   1.000
_cell.length_b   1.000
_cell.length_c   1.000
_cell.angle_alpha   90.00
_cell.angle_beta   90.00
_cell.angle_gamma   90.00
#
_symmetry.space_group_name_H-M   'P 1'
#
loop_
_entity.id
_entity.type
_entity.pdbx_description
1 polymer ?
#
loop_
_entity_poly.entity_id
_entity_poly.type
_entity_poly.pdbx_seq_one_letter_code
_entity_poly.pdbx_strand_id
1 'polypeptide(L)'
;MWKAILDEAGGGRKLTFHLAGINNQNFLMQDEETGSWWQQVTGEAVAGPLRGQRLEPVFHDEISFALWKREQPGGSVLRPEESAPWRQFSHDWEAKTAKAPVVTPRVPGEPLPAREVVAGVRVGNKTKAYPLTALQRQSPVVDSLGGAPIVLVVGEDGRSVRAFRRTVDGRELQLFAKPGSKPLRLVDDATASEWSFAGEAVSGPLAGKRLEKVYVLLDYWFDWRTYNPQTGVYELGTR
;
A
#
# COMPACT_ATOMS: atom_id res chain seq x y z
N MET A 1 7.48 -2.86 1.59
CA MET A 1 8.30 -3.84 2.38
C MET A 1 9.04 -4.74 1.40
N TRP A 2 10.27 -5.17 1.73
CA TRP A 2 11.17 -5.90 0.81
C TRP A 2 11.75 -7.14 1.50
N LYS A 3 12.02 -8.17 0.72
CA LYS A 3 12.83 -9.29 1.22
C LYS A 3 14.27 -8.82 1.38
N ALA A 4 14.84 -9.03 2.56
CA ALA A 4 16.27 -8.77 2.84
C ALA A 4 17.16 -9.90 2.27
N ILE A 5 16.82 -10.39 1.09
CA ILE A 5 17.53 -11.46 0.38
C ILE A 5 17.57 -11.04 -1.08
N LEU A 6 18.78 -10.98 -1.64
CA LEU A 6 19.00 -10.77 -3.05
C LEU A 6 19.15 -12.12 -3.73
N ASP A 7 18.29 -12.41 -4.71
CA ASP A 7 18.38 -13.65 -5.49
C ASP A 7 19.61 -13.59 -6.40
N GLU A 8 20.50 -14.55 -6.19
CA GLU A 8 21.70 -14.75 -7.03
C GLU A 8 21.70 -16.17 -7.57
N ALA A 9 22.31 -16.37 -8.73
CA ALA A 9 22.50 -17.70 -9.30
C ALA A 9 23.35 -18.56 -8.34
N GLY A 10 22.72 -19.55 -7.70
CA GLY A 10 23.38 -20.47 -6.76
C GLY A 10 23.07 -20.26 -5.28
N GLY A 11 22.17 -19.33 -4.93
CA GLY A 11 21.70 -19.12 -3.55
C GLY A 11 21.47 -17.64 -3.24
N GLY A 12 20.45 -17.36 -2.43
CA GLY A 12 20.11 -15.99 -2.05
C GLY A 12 21.13 -15.41 -1.07
N ARG A 13 21.64 -14.21 -1.34
CA ARG A 13 22.45 -13.44 -0.40
C ARG A 13 21.55 -12.71 0.59
N LYS A 14 21.66 -13.01 1.87
CA LYS A 14 21.01 -12.24 2.92
C LYS A 14 21.70 -10.91 3.10
N LEU A 15 20.94 -9.84 3.18
CA LEU A 15 21.41 -8.48 3.44
C LEU A 15 20.91 -8.00 4.80
N THR A 16 21.78 -7.30 5.53
CA THR A 16 21.46 -6.65 6.79
C THR A 16 21.44 -5.14 6.56
N PHE A 17 20.34 -4.49 6.88
CA PHE A 17 20.14 -3.08 6.58
C PHE A 17 20.14 -2.21 7.83
N HIS A 18 20.72 -1.03 7.71
CA HIS A 18 20.55 0.06 8.66
C HIS A 18 20.12 1.35 7.94
N LEU A 19 19.55 2.27 8.70
CA LEU A 19 19.19 3.59 8.19
C LEU A 19 20.47 4.39 7.96
N ALA A 20 20.69 4.81 6.71
CA ALA A 20 21.89 5.56 6.33
C ALA A 20 21.60 7.04 5.99
N GLY A 21 20.38 7.37 5.62
CA GLY A 21 20.01 8.73 5.26
C GLY A 21 18.57 8.91 4.86
N ILE A 22 18.26 10.10 4.35
CA ILE A 22 16.94 10.47 3.83
C ILE A 22 17.11 11.06 2.44
N ASN A 23 16.34 10.58 1.49
CA ASN A 23 16.25 11.12 0.13
C ASN A 23 14.79 11.40 -0.21
N ASN A 24 14.47 12.65 -0.58
CA ASN A 24 13.09 13.08 -0.88
C ASN A 24 12.07 12.68 0.19
N GLN A 25 12.44 12.83 1.49
CA GLN A 25 11.65 12.45 2.65
C GLN A 25 11.44 10.93 2.85
N ASN A 26 12.09 10.10 2.04
CA ASN A 26 12.14 8.64 2.20
C ASN A 26 13.47 8.17 2.75
N PHE A 27 13.45 7.07 3.44
CA PHE A 27 14.66 6.48 4.00
C PHE A 27 15.55 5.90 2.90
N LEU A 28 16.85 6.16 3.04
CA LEU A 28 17.91 5.41 2.40
C LEU A 28 18.46 4.42 3.40
N MET A 29 18.51 3.17 3.00
CA MET A 29 19.09 2.07 3.75
C MET A 29 20.47 1.76 3.18
N GLN A 30 21.40 1.29 4.01
CA GLN A 30 22.68 0.75 3.55
C GLN A 30 22.79 -0.70 4.00
N ASP A 31 23.22 -1.60 3.10
CA ASP A 31 23.53 -2.97 3.49
C ASP A 31 24.94 -3.07 4.07
N GLU A 32 25.11 -3.92 5.09
CA GLU A 32 26.38 -4.14 5.77
C GLU A 32 27.34 -5.00 4.94
N GLU A 33 26.81 -5.85 4.07
CA GLU A 33 27.58 -6.84 3.33
C GLU A 33 28.36 -6.22 2.17
N THR A 34 27.84 -5.17 1.54
CA THR A 34 28.47 -4.53 0.38
C THR A 34 28.64 -3.02 0.52
N GLY A 35 27.98 -2.40 1.50
CA GLY A 35 27.91 -0.96 1.66
C GLY A 35 27.08 -0.26 0.58
N SER A 36 26.26 -1.00 -0.17
CA SER A 36 25.38 -0.40 -1.19
C SER A 36 24.23 0.35 -0.54
N TRP A 37 23.77 1.41 -1.21
CA TRP A 37 22.69 2.27 -0.75
C TRP A 37 21.41 1.93 -1.50
N TRP A 38 20.33 1.76 -0.74
CA TRP A 38 19.04 1.28 -1.23
C TRP A 38 17.93 2.28 -0.96
N GLN A 39 17.13 2.56 -1.97
CA GLN A 39 15.96 3.39 -1.83
C GLN A 39 14.80 2.57 -1.27
N GLN A 40 14.28 2.95 -0.12
CA GLN A 40 13.20 2.21 0.56
C GLN A 40 11.93 2.07 -0.29
N VAL A 41 11.53 3.12 -1.00
CA VAL A 41 10.27 3.13 -1.77
C VAL A 41 10.33 2.19 -2.97
N THR A 42 11.47 2.11 -3.64
CA THR A 42 11.61 1.32 -4.88
C THR A 42 12.23 -0.05 -4.67
N GLY A 43 12.91 -0.27 -3.53
CA GLY A 43 13.73 -1.46 -3.29
C GLY A 43 14.96 -1.55 -4.18
N GLU A 44 15.37 -0.46 -4.82
CA GLU A 44 16.49 -0.42 -5.75
C GLU A 44 17.77 0.06 -5.06
N ALA A 45 18.89 -0.61 -5.37
CA ALA A 45 20.22 -0.12 -5.01
C ALA A 45 20.58 1.06 -5.90
N VAL A 46 20.66 2.26 -5.32
CA VAL A 46 20.91 3.51 -6.03
C VAL A 46 22.39 3.84 -6.13
N ALA A 47 23.25 3.26 -5.25
CA ALA A 47 24.70 3.45 -5.26
C ALA A 47 25.40 2.22 -4.66
N GLY A 48 26.70 2.13 -4.90
CA GLY A 48 27.55 1.04 -4.40
C GLY A 48 27.67 -0.16 -5.35
N PRO A 49 28.30 -1.25 -4.89
CA PRO A 49 28.58 -2.42 -5.72
C PRO A 49 27.34 -3.10 -6.32
N LEU A 50 26.19 -3.00 -5.63
CA LEU A 50 24.92 -3.62 -6.10
C LEU A 50 24.01 -2.63 -6.85
N ARG A 51 24.53 -1.47 -7.26
CA ARG A 51 23.72 -0.47 -7.99
C ARG A 51 22.94 -1.07 -9.15
N GLY A 52 21.62 -0.76 -9.19
CA GLY A 52 20.69 -1.25 -10.20
C GLY A 52 20.03 -2.59 -9.85
N GLN A 53 20.51 -3.29 -8.83
CA GLN A 53 19.81 -4.46 -8.29
C GLN A 53 18.52 -4.04 -7.57
N ARG A 54 17.56 -4.97 -7.51
CA ARG A 54 16.28 -4.74 -6.84
C ARG A 54 15.95 -5.88 -5.89
N LEU A 55 15.45 -5.51 -4.72
CA LEU A 55 14.88 -6.45 -3.77
C LEU A 55 13.49 -6.90 -4.24
N GLU A 56 13.14 -8.13 -3.90
CA GLU A 56 11.81 -8.65 -4.14
C GLU A 56 10.79 -8.01 -3.18
N PRO A 57 9.65 -7.50 -3.69
CA PRO A 57 8.62 -6.92 -2.84
C PRO A 57 7.91 -8.00 -2.01
N VAL A 58 7.61 -7.66 -0.76
CA VAL A 58 6.75 -8.46 0.12
C VAL A 58 5.39 -7.77 0.22
N PHE A 59 4.34 -8.48 -0.13
CA PHE A 59 2.97 -7.99 0.06
C PHE A 59 2.70 -7.76 1.56
N HIS A 60 2.18 -6.60 1.86
CA HIS A 60 1.79 -6.20 3.21
C HIS A 60 0.55 -5.32 3.13
N ASP A 61 -0.18 -5.25 4.23
CA ASP A 61 -1.29 -4.32 4.40
C ASP A 61 -0.84 -3.17 5.30
N GLU A 62 -1.23 -1.96 4.94
CA GLU A 62 -1.15 -0.77 5.81
C GLU A 62 -2.55 -0.52 6.37
N ILE A 63 -2.77 -0.99 7.58
CA ILE A 63 -4.08 -0.91 8.24
C ILE A 63 -3.92 -0.41 9.67
N SER A 64 -4.99 0.14 10.23
CA SER A 64 -4.97 0.55 11.62
C SER A 64 -4.75 -0.63 12.56
N PHE A 65 -4.10 -0.36 13.70
CA PHE A 65 -3.88 -1.39 14.72
C PHE A 65 -5.19 -2.02 15.22
N ALA A 66 -6.25 -1.24 15.30
CA ALA A 66 -7.57 -1.74 15.70
C ALA A 66 -8.13 -2.79 14.71
N LEU A 67 -7.99 -2.54 13.41
CA LEU A 67 -8.34 -3.49 12.35
C LEU A 67 -7.45 -4.74 12.42
N TRP A 68 -6.14 -4.55 12.50
CA TRP A 68 -5.19 -5.65 12.58
C TRP A 68 -5.47 -6.56 13.78
N LYS A 69 -5.68 -5.98 14.97
CA LYS A 69 -5.98 -6.75 16.19
C LYS A 69 -7.27 -7.58 16.07
N ARG A 70 -8.26 -7.06 15.35
CA ARG A 70 -9.51 -7.78 15.09
C ARG A 70 -9.33 -8.95 14.12
N GLU A 71 -8.52 -8.76 13.08
CA GLU A 71 -8.25 -9.79 12.08
C GLU A 71 -7.23 -10.83 12.54
N GLN A 72 -6.33 -10.43 13.45
CA GLN A 72 -5.24 -11.24 13.96
C GLN A 72 -5.23 -11.27 15.51
N PRO A 73 -6.25 -11.85 16.15
CA PRO A 73 -6.37 -11.84 17.62
C PRO A 73 -5.21 -12.54 18.34
N GLY A 74 -4.56 -13.50 17.68
CA GLY A 74 -3.36 -14.18 18.15
C GLY A 74 -2.04 -13.60 17.63
N GLY A 75 -2.09 -12.47 16.96
CA GLY A 75 -0.90 -11.84 16.36
C GLY A 75 0.05 -11.26 17.40
N SER A 76 1.35 -11.24 17.06
CA SER A 76 2.39 -10.64 17.90
C SER A 76 2.74 -9.24 17.40
N VAL A 77 3.03 -8.34 18.34
CA VAL A 77 3.47 -6.98 18.07
C VAL A 77 4.90 -6.82 18.57
N LEU A 78 5.77 -6.29 17.71
CA LEU A 78 7.11 -5.90 18.15
C LEU A 78 6.96 -4.72 19.12
N ARG A 79 7.32 -4.94 20.38
CA ARG A 79 7.30 -3.90 21.41
C ARG A 79 8.70 -3.29 21.52
N PRO A 80 8.85 -1.99 21.29
CA PRO A 80 10.15 -1.33 21.52
C PRO A 80 10.49 -1.31 23.02
N GLU A 81 11.77 -1.28 23.31
CA GLU A 81 12.26 -1.11 24.68
C GLU A 81 11.77 0.21 25.30
N GLU A 82 11.44 0.18 26.59
CA GLU A 82 10.87 1.36 27.27
C GLU A 82 11.82 2.56 27.35
N SER A 83 13.14 2.31 27.40
CA SER A 83 14.21 3.31 27.45
C SER A 83 14.56 3.94 26.11
N ALA A 84 13.93 3.52 25.03
CA ALA A 84 14.37 3.90 23.70
C ALA A 84 14.12 5.39 23.38
N PRO A 85 15.13 6.11 22.85
CA PRO A 85 15.04 7.55 22.53
C PRO A 85 13.92 7.91 21.57
N TRP A 86 13.49 6.96 20.71
CA TRP A 86 12.45 7.19 19.71
C TRP A 86 11.04 7.40 20.28
N ARG A 87 10.77 7.14 21.57
CA ARG A 87 9.47 7.44 22.17
C ARG A 87 9.09 8.92 22.04
N GLN A 88 10.04 9.82 22.22
CA GLN A 88 9.79 11.23 22.02
C GLN A 88 9.64 11.63 20.54
N PHE A 89 10.12 10.82 19.61
CA PHE A 89 9.94 11.04 18.18
C PHE A 89 8.64 10.46 17.65
N SER A 90 8.10 9.41 18.25
CA SER A 90 6.85 8.78 17.81
C SER A 90 5.59 9.53 18.25
N HIS A 91 5.70 10.35 19.30
CA HIS A 91 4.58 11.17 19.74
C HIS A 91 4.24 12.23 18.68
N ASP A 92 2.99 12.28 18.24
CA ASP A 92 2.48 13.21 17.22
C ASP A 92 3.20 13.13 15.86
N TRP A 93 3.85 12.03 15.54
CA TRP A 93 4.59 11.85 14.28
C TRP A 93 3.73 12.18 13.05
N GLU A 94 2.53 11.62 12.94
CA GLU A 94 1.62 11.86 11.81
C GLU A 94 1.27 13.34 11.67
N ALA A 95 0.93 14.00 12.79
CA ALA A 95 0.57 15.41 12.79
C ALA A 95 1.75 16.34 12.44
N LYS A 96 2.95 15.99 12.89
CA LYS A 96 4.18 16.73 12.55
C LYS A 96 4.55 16.55 11.09
N THR A 97 4.50 15.30 10.60
CA THR A 97 4.82 14.96 9.21
C THR A 97 3.85 15.61 8.23
N ALA A 98 2.55 15.66 8.56
CA ALA A 98 1.55 16.34 7.74
C ALA A 98 1.83 17.84 7.54
N LYS A 99 2.54 18.48 8.47
CA LYS A 99 2.87 19.92 8.46
C LYS A 99 4.31 20.20 7.99
N ALA A 100 5.15 19.18 7.85
CA ALA A 100 6.53 19.35 7.46
C ALA A 100 6.64 19.98 6.06
N PRO A 101 7.62 20.83 5.76
CA PRO A 101 7.82 21.38 4.43
C PRO A 101 8.02 20.26 3.39
N VAL A 102 7.44 20.44 2.20
CA VAL A 102 7.73 19.56 1.05
C VAL A 102 8.98 20.10 0.38
N VAL A 103 10.02 19.27 0.33
CA VAL A 103 11.34 19.65 -0.23
C VAL A 103 11.48 19.34 -1.71
N THR A 104 10.60 18.47 -2.25
CA THR A 104 10.58 18.19 -3.70
C THR A 104 10.01 19.37 -4.48
N PRO A 105 10.55 19.68 -5.67
CA PRO A 105 10.03 20.76 -6.50
C PRO A 105 8.54 20.56 -6.82
N ARG A 106 7.79 21.66 -6.76
CA ARG A 106 6.41 21.66 -7.27
C ARG A 106 6.44 21.59 -8.79
N VAL A 107 5.56 20.78 -9.35
CA VAL A 107 5.32 20.74 -10.80
C VAL A 107 4.07 21.56 -11.09
N PRO A 108 4.13 22.59 -11.97
CA PRO A 108 2.96 23.35 -12.37
C PRO A 108 1.88 22.42 -12.96
N GLY A 109 0.61 22.66 -12.61
CA GLY A 109 -0.50 21.89 -13.15
C GLY A 109 -0.71 20.52 -12.49
N GLU A 110 -0.13 20.29 -11.33
CA GLU A 110 -0.39 19.05 -10.58
C GLU A 110 -1.86 18.88 -10.24
N PRO A 111 -2.42 17.67 -10.45
CA PRO A 111 -3.84 17.41 -10.24
C PRO A 111 -4.24 17.36 -8.76
N LEU A 112 -3.28 17.19 -7.85
CA LEU A 112 -3.52 17.05 -6.42
C LEU A 112 -2.61 17.97 -5.59
N PRO A 113 -3.06 18.40 -4.41
CA PRO A 113 -2.19 19.03 -3.43
C PRO A 113 -1.02 18.11 -3.05
N ALA A 114 0.17 18.67 -2.82
CA ALA A 114 1.36 17.88 -2.55
C ALA A 114 1.19 16.88 -1.39
N ARG A 115 0.43 17.26 -0.35
CA ARG A 115 0.18 16.41 0.83
C ARG A 115 -1.19 15.73 0.83
N GLU A 116 -1.84 15.64 -0.33
CA GLU A 116 -2.99 14.75 -0.45
C GLU A 116 -2.52 13.31 -0.22
N VAL A 117 -3.18 12.61 0.69
CA VAL A 117 -2.92 11.18 0.92
C VAL A 117 -3.54 10.40 -0.22
N VAL A 118 -2.75 9.58 -0.87
CA VAL A 118 -3.19 8.71 -1.96
C VAL A 118 -2.96 7.24 -1.63
N ALA A 119 -3.86 6.39 -2.07
CA ALA A 119 -3.62 4.97 -2.20
C ALA A 119 -2.98 4.74 -3.58
N GLY A 120 -1.67 4.61 -3.61
CA GLY A 120 -0.92 4.31 -4.81
C GLY A 120 -1.02 2.83 -5.15
N VAL A 121 -1.56 2.51 -6.31
CA VAL A 121 -1.76 1.12 -6.77
C VAL A 121 -0.86 0.82 -7.95
N ARG A 122 -0.28 -0.38 -7.93
CA ARG A 122 0.58 -0.88 -9.02
C ARG A 122 0.09 -2.23 -9.50
N VAL A 123 -0.06 -2.34 -10.83
CA VAL A 123 -0.35 -3.61 -11.53
C VAL A 123 0.60 -3.71 -12.74
N GLY A 124 1.52 -4.65 -12.69
CA GLY A 124 2.62 -4.72 -13.66
C GLY A 124 3.43 -3.42 -13.65
N ASN A 125 3.57 -2.79 -14.81
CA ASN A 125 4.26 -1.51 -14.99
C ASN A 125 3.33 -0.28 -14.93
N LYS A 126 2.04 -0.48 -14.66
CA LYS A 126 1.05 0.60 -14.57
C LYS A 126 0.82 1.00 -13.13
N THR A 127 0.73 2.31 -12.90
CA THR A 127 0.48 2.91 -11.60
C THR A 127 -0.67 3.89 -11.66
N LYS A 128 -1.46 3.96 -10.60
CA LYS A 128 -2.55 4.93 -10.44
C LYS A 128 -2.68 5.33 -8.99
N ALA A 129 -2.81 6.62 -8.75
CA ALA A 129 -3.05 7.20 -7.44
C ALA A 129 -4.55 7.40 -7.22
N TYR A 130 -5.05 6.94 -6.12
CA TYR A 130 -6.45 7.12 -5.70
C TYR A 130 -6.45 8.02 -4.46
N PRO A 131 -6.89 9.29 -4.57
CA PRO A 131 -6.97 10.17 -3.41
C PRO A 131 -7.82 9.52 -2.31
N LEU A 132 -7.31 9.50 -1.08
CA LEU A 132 -8.03 8.88 0.04
C LEU A 132 -9.37 9.56 0.26
N THR A 133 -9.44 10.88 0.07
CA THR A 133 -10.68 11.66 0.15
C THR A 133 -11.72 11.22 -0.90
N ALA A 134 -11.29 10.82 -2.10
CA ALA A 134 -12.18 10.27 -3.11
C ALA A 134 -12.65 8.85 -2.73
N LEU A 135 -11.75 8.01 -2.27
CA LEU A 135 -12.09 6.66 -1.80
C LEU A 135 -13.06 6.66 -0.62
N GLN A 136 -12.93 7.62 0.31
CA GLN A 136 -13.85 7.77 1.44
C GLN A 136 -15.27 8.15 1.02
N ARG A 137 -15.41 8.87 -0.10
CA ARG A 137 -16.71 9.25 -0.66
C ARG A 137 -17.33 8.14 -1.48
N GLN A 138 -16.51 7.31 -2.11
CA GLN A 138 -16.95 6.20 -2.96
C GLN A 138 -16.11 4.96 -2.63
N SER A 139 -16.69 4.05 -1.82
CA SER A 139 -16.10 2.74 -1.51
C SER A 139 -17.20 1.68 -1.55
N PRO A 140 -16.98 0.55 -2.24
CA PRO A 140 -15.82 0.20 -3.04
C PRO A 140 -15.69 1.02 -4.33
N VAL A 141 -14.45 1.20 -4.80
CA VAL A 141 -14.16 1.73 -6.14
C VAL A 141 -13.78 0.58 -7.05
N VAL A 142 -14.56 0.39 -8.09
CA VAL A 142 -14.29 -0.60 -9.15
C VAL A 142 -13.59 0.11 -10.30
N ASP A 143 -12.45 -0.44 -10.75
CA ASP A 143 -11.62 0.15 -11.80
C ASP A 143 -10.89 -0.94 -12.61
N SER A 144 -10.11 -0.52 -13.59
CA SER A 144 -9.20 -1.36 -14.36
C SER A 144 -7.83 -0.69 -14.44
N LEU A 145 -6.77 -1.41 -14.10
CA LEU A 145 -5.41 -0.93 -14.16
C LEU A 145 -4.50 -1.95 -14.83
N GLY A 146 -3.80 -1.52 -15.89
CA GLY A 146 -2.93 -2.41 -16.65
C GLY A 146 -3.66 -3.60 -17.29
N GLY A 147 -4.93 -3.42 -17.66
CA GLY A 147 -5.80 -4.47 -18.20
C GLY A 147 -6.37 -5.44 -17.15
N ALA A 148 -6.03 -5.26 -15.87
CA ALA A 148 -6.59 -6.08 -14.81
C ALA A 148 -7.78 -5.39 -14.16
N PRO A 149 -8.95 -6.06 -14.03
CA PRO A 149 -10.07 -5.56 -13.26
C PRO A 149 -9.71 -5.58 -11.77
N ILE A 150 -9.84 -4.44 -11.10
CA ILE A 150 -9.51 -4.26 -9.69
C ILE A 150 -10.66 -3.62 -8.92
N VAL A 151 -10.61 -3.79 -7.60
CA VAL A 151 -11.48 -3.09 -6.65
C VAL A 151 -10.64 -2.56 -5.50
N LEU A 152 -10.90 -1.32 -5.10
CA LEU A 152 -10.35 -0.72 -3.88
C LEU A 152 -11.45 -0.58 -2.84
N VAL A 153 -11.11 -0.89 -1.60
CA VAL A 153 -12.03 -0.84 -0.47
C VAL A 153 -11.40 -0.07 0.67
N VAL A 154 -12.14 0.87 1.24
CA VAL A 154 -11.77 1.57 2.47
C VAL A 154 -12.37 0.83 3.66
N GLY A 155 -11.55 0.60 4.69
CA GLY A 155 -11.99 -0.01 5.93
C GLY A 155 -12.92 0.88 6.75
N GLU A 156 -13.55 0.31 7.76
CA GLU A 156 -14.49 1.02 8.67
C GLU A 156 -13.83 2.20 9.42
N ASP A 157 -12.50 2.19 9.53
CA ASP A 157 -11.71 3.26 10.15
C ASP A 157 -11.51 4.47 9.23
N GLY A 158 -11.97 4.39 7.98
CA GLY A 158 -11.87 5.45 7.00
C GLY A 158 -10.45 5.73 6.48
N ARG A 159 -9.45 4.93 6.89
CA ARG A 159 -8.04 5.17 6.57
C ARG A 159 -7.31 3.95 6.00
N SER A 160 -7.70 2.75 6.40
CA SER A 160 -7.13 1.52 5.86
C SER A 160 -7.67 1.25 4.47
N VAL A 161 -6.80 0.97 3.51
CA VAL A 161 -7.20 0.70 2.12
C VAL A 161 -6.62 -0.63 1.68
N ARG A 162 -7.45 -1.43 1.04
CA ARG A 162 -7.02 -2.64 0.33
C ARG A 162 -7.47 -2.61 -1.11
N ALA A 163 -6.66 -3.20 -1.97
CA ALA A 163 -7.03 -3.43 -3.36
C ALA A 163 -6.92 -4.91 -3.71
N PHE A 164 -7.80 -5.36 -4.59
CA PHE A 164 -7.85 -6.74 -5.03
C PHE A 164 -8.11 -6.81 -6.52
N ARG A 165 -7.62 -7.89 -7.16
CA ARG A 165 -8.18 -8.33 -8.44
C ARG A 165 -9.59 -8.85 -8.18
N ARG A 166 -10.54 -8.43 -9.01
CA ARG A 166 -11.94 -8.84 -8.87
C ARG A 166 -12.33 -9.96 -9.83
N THR A 167 -11.37 -10.80 -10.22
CA THR A 167 -11.58 -12.01 -11.00
C THR A 167 -11.44 -13.24 -10.10
N VAL A 168 -12.46 -14.08 -10.06
CA VAL A 168 -12.49 -15.33 -9.31
C VAL A 168 -12.95 -16.45 -10.23
N ASP A 169 -12.18 -17.53 -10.29
CA ASP A 169 -12.45 -18.69 -11.17
C ASP A 169 -12.73 -18.26 -12.64
N GLY A 170 -11.99 -17.28 -13.15
CA GLY A 170 -12.11 -16.75 -14.51
C GLY A 170 -13.30 -15.79 -14.73
N ARG A 171 -14.10 -15.52 -13.69
CA ARG A 171 -15.23 -14.60 -13.75
C ARG A 171 -14.88 -13.27 -13.11
N GLU A 172 -15.16 -12.20 -13.81
CA GLU A 172 -15.08 -10.84 -13.27
C GLU A 172 -16.31 -10.54 -12.41
N LEU A 173 -16.09 -10.05 -11.18
CA LEU A 173 -17.12 -9.71 -10.22
C LEU A 173 -17.31 -8.21 -10.11
N GLN A 174 -18.54 -7.74 -9.96
CA GLN A 174 -18.85 -6.40 -9.45
C GLN A 174 -19.09 -6.50 -7.95
N LEU A 175 -18.43 -5.66 -7.18
CA LEU A 175 -18.48 -5.68 -5.73
C LEU A 175 -19.13 -4.41 -5.20
N PHE A 176 -20.10 -4.57 -4.33
CA PHE A 176 -20.87 -3.48 -3.71
C PHE A 176 -20.75 -3.55 -2.19
N ALA A 177 -20.76 -2.40 -1.52
CA ALA A 177 -20.85 -2.39 -0.06
C ALA A 177 -22.21 -2.94 0.38
N LYS A 178 -22.21 -3.86 1.34
CA LYS A 178 -23.46 -4.33 1.98
C LYS A 178 -23.92 -3.29 2.99
N PRO A 179 -25.07 -2.63 2.78
CA PRO A 179 -25.55 -1.59 3.68
C PRO A 179 -25.71 -2.11 5.13
N GLY A 180 -25.27 -1.29 6.09
CA GLY A 180 -25.46 -1.58 7.53
C GLY A 180 -24.64 -2.74 8.09
N SER A 181 -23.78 -3.38 7.29
CA SER A 181 -22.94 -4.47 7.78
C SER A 181 -21.88 -3.98 8.75
N LYS A 182 -21.75 -4.66 9.88
CA LYS A 182 -20.69 -4.47 10.87
C LYS A 182 -20.22 -5.85 11.33
N PRO A 183 -18.96 -6.24 11.04
CA PRO A 183 -17.94 -5.52 10.26
C PRO A 183 -18.31 -5.33 8.79
N LEU A 184 -17.61 -4.41 8.11
CA LEU A 184 -17.79 -4.13 6.69
C LEU A 184 -17.82 -5.42 5.86
N ARG A 185 -18.83 -5.54 5.00
CA ARG A 185 -18.98 -6.61 4.01
C ARG A 185 -19.20 -6.02 2.63
N LEU A 186 -18.71 -6.74 1.63
CA LEU A 186 -19.08 -6.52 0.24
C LEU A 186 -19.96 -7.68 -0.23
N VAL A 187 -20.70 -7.45 -1.30
CA VAL A 187 -21.51 -8.47 -1.98
C VAL A 187 -21.16 -8.43 -3.46
N ASP A 188 -20.95 -9.59 -4.09
CA ASP A 188 -20.79 -9.66 -5.53
C ASP A 188 -22.13 -9.80 -6.26
N ASP A 189 -22.19 -9.28 -7.50
CA ASP A 189 -23.37 -9.30 -8.36
C ASP A 189 -23.66 -10.69 -8.95
N ALA A 190 -22.63 -11.51 -9.12
CA ALA A 190 -22.73 -12.76 -9.86
C ALA A 190 -23.33 -13.90 -9.03
N THR A 191 -23.05 -13.93 -7.74
CA THR A 191 -23.42 -15.03 -6.86
C THR A 191 -24.07 -14.59 -5.55
N ALA A 192 -24.12 -13.30 -5.28
CA ALA A 192 -24.52 -12.72 -4.01
C ALA A 192 -23.70 -13.23 -2.80
N SER A 193 -22.46 -13.71 -3.04
CA SER A 193 -21.56 -14.08 -1.95
C SER A 193 -21.11 -12.84 -1.20
N GLU A 194 -20.95 -12.98 0.10
CA GLU A 194 -20.46 -11.89 0.96
C GLU A 194 -18.96 -12.01 1.17
N TRP A 195 -18.28 -10.87 1.08
CA TRP A 195 -16.83 -10.77 1.18
C TRP A 195 -16.41 -9.88 2.37
N SER A 196 -15.43 -10.34 3.10
CA SER A 196 -14.83 -9.54 4.17
C SER A 196 -13.94 -8.43 3.61
N PHE A 197 -13.60 -7.44 4.44
CA PHE A 197 -12.58 -6.44 4.11
C PHE A 197 -11.21 -7.06 3.79
N ALA A 198 -10.91 -8.26 4.29
CA ALA A 198 -9.70 -9.01 3.97
C ALA A 198 -9.72 -9.68 2.57
N GLY A 199 -10.84 -9.56 1.83
CA GLY A 199 -11.00 -10.15 0.51
C GLY A 199 -11.36 -11.64 0.55
N GLU A 200 -11.90 -12.15 1.66
CA GLU A 200 -12.34 -13.53 1.82
C GLU A 200 -13.86 -13.63 1.69
N ALA A 201 -14.34 -14.54 0.86
CA ALA A 201 -15.75 -14.86 0.77
C ALA A 201 -16.20 -15.60 2.03
N VAL A 202 -17.05 -14.97 2.84
CA VAL A 202 -17.48 -15.49 4.15
C VAL A 202 -18.81 -16.21 4.10
N SER A 203 -19.57 -16.04 3.02
CA SER A 203 -20.85 -16.74 2.79
C SER A 203 -21.19 -16.77 1.31
N GLY A 204 -22.20 -17.56 0.96
CA GLY A 204 -22.68 -17.72 -0.41
C GLY A 204 -21.93 -18.78 -1.22
N PRO A 205 -22.21 -18.90 -2.53
CA PRO A 205 -21.60 -19.92 -3.38
C PRO A 205 -20.10 -19.90 -3.50
N LEU A 206 -19.45 -18.72 -3.26
CA LEU A 206 -18.01 -18.55 -3.30
C LEU A 206 -17.36 -18.64 -1.91
N ALA A 207 -18.07 -19.06 -0.86
CA ALA A 207 -17.53 -19.15 0.49
C ALA A 207 -16.19 -19.91 0.54
N GLY A 208 -15.21 -19.32 1.24
CA GLY A 208 -13.83 -19.83 1.32
C GLY A 208 -12.90 -19.39 0.19
N LYS A 209 -13.40 -18.81 -0.89
CA LYS A 209 -12.57 -18.20 -1.94
C LYS A 209 -11.96 -16.91 -1.43
N ARG A 210 -10.84 -16.51 -2.05
CA ARG A 210 -10.13 -15.27 -1.74
C ARG A 210 -9.87 -14.47 -3.00
N LEU A 211 -10.06 -13.16 -2.90
CA LEU A 211 -9.60 -12.22 -3.92
C LEU A 211 -8.06 -12.12 -3.87
N GLU A 212 -7.44 -12.07 -5.02
CA GLU A 212 -5.99 -11.83 -5.13
C GLU A 212 -5.69 -10.38 -4.74
N LYS A 213 -4.78 -10.19 -3.78
CA LYS A 213 -4.37 -8.85 -3.35
C LYS A 213 -3.59 -8.13 -4.44
N VAL A 214 -3.82 -6.84 -4.55
CA VAL A 214 -3.04 -5.91 -5.37
C VAL A 214 -2.23 -5.01 -4.44
N TYR A 215 -1.00 -4.70 -4.82
CA TYR A 215 -0.12 -3.83 -4.03
C TYR A 215 -0.72 -2.43 -3.89
N VAL A 216 -0.83 -1.97 -2.67
CA VAL A 216 -1.26 -0.62 -2.29
C VAL A 216 -0.21 -0.01 -1.37
N LEU A 217 0.16 1.22 -1.62
CA LEU A 217 0.99 2.05 -0.74
C LEU A 217 0.19 3.31 -0.38
N LEU A 218 -0.02 3.56 0.90
CA LEU A 218 -0.55 4.84 1.36
C LEU A 218 0.61 5.84 1.46
N ASP A 219 0.52 6.93 0.72
CA ASP A 219 1.60 7.89 0.62
C ASP A 219 1.07 9.30 0.35
N TYR A 220 1.90 10.30 0.51
CA TYR A 220 1.59 11.65 0.04
C TYR A 220 1.78 11.75 -1.48
N TRP A 221 0.93 12.56 -2.13
CA TRP A 221 0.99 12.74 -3.58
C TRP A 221 2.36 13.15 -4.09
N PHE A 222 3.04 14.11 -3.42
CA PHE A 222 4.35 14.59 -3.85
C PHE A 222 5.39 13.48 -3.88
N ASP A 223 5.31 12.52 -2.97
CA ASP A 223 6.23 11.41 -2.85
C ASP A 223 5.88 10.30 -3.86
N TRP A 224 4.62 9.84 -3.83
CA TRP A 224 4.15 8.85 -4.79
C TRP A 224 4.50 9.20 -6.24
N ARG A 225 4.22 10.44 -6.70
CA ARG A 225 4.51 10.87 -8.07
C ARG A 225 6.00 10.94 -8.39
N THR A 226 6.85 11.24 -7.39
CA THR A 226 8.30 11.32 -7.57
C THR A 226 8.86 9.97 -8.03
N TYR A 227 8.36 8.89 -7.47
CA TYR A 227 8.78 7.53 -7.82
C TYR A 227 7.88 6.87 -8.87
N ASN A 228 6.78 7.51 -9.23
CA ASN A 228 5.84 7.03 -10.24
C ASN A 228 5.44 8.18 -11.19
N PRO A 229 6.38 8.75 -11.97
CA PRO A 229 6.13 9.98 -12.74
C PRO A 229 5.07 9.81 -13.84
N GLN A 230 4.76 8.59 -14.25
CA GLN A 230 3.72 8.28 -15.24
C GLN A 230 2.41 7.78 -14.59
N THR A 231 2.24 8.01 -13.28
CA THR A 231 1.04 7.57 -12.57
C THR A 231 -0.20 8.32 -13.07
N GLY A 232 -1.29 7.58 -13.30
CA GLY A 232 -2.60 8.20 -13.45
C GLY A 232 -3.16 8.66 -12.10
N VAL A 233 -4.17 9.50 -12.13
CA VAL A 233 -4.94 9.90 -10.95
C VAL A 233 -6.38 9.46 -11.13
N TYR A 234 -6.97 8.90 -10.07
CA TYR A 234 -8.38 8.59 -10.05
C TYR A 234 -9.20 9.85 -9.79
N GLU A 235 -10.17 10.09 -10.63
CA GLU A 235 -11.15 11.16 -10.48
C GLU A 235 -12.51 10.56 -10.13
N LEU A 236 -13.20 11.17 -9.16
CA LEU A 236 -14.59 10.82 -8.89
C LEU A 236 -15.40 11.10 -10.15
N GLY A 237 -16.02 10.06 -10.70
CA GLY A 237 -16.96 10.25 -11.82
C GLY A 237 -18.05 11.23 -11.40
N THR A 238 -18.22 12.29 -12.15
CA THR A 238 -19.48 13.09 -12.09
C THR A 238 -20.61 12.17 -12.52
N ARG A 239 -21.48 11.82 -11.58
CA ARG A 239 -22.74 11.14 -11.87
C ARG A 239 -23.70 12.09 -12.54
#